data_d28064833af6fcd39cbbe7f6d0ee8a69
#
_entry.id   d28064833af6fcd39cbbe7f6d0ee8a69
#
_cell.length_a   1.000
_cell.length_b   1.000
_cell.length_c   1.000
_cell.angle_alpha   90.00
_cell.angle_beta   90.00
_cell.angle_gamma   90.00
#
_symmetry.space_group_name_H-M   'P 1'
#
loop_
_entity.id
_entity.type
_entity.pdbx_description
1 polymer ?
#
loop_
_entity_poly.entity_id
_entity_poly.type
_entity_poly.pdbx_seq_one_letter_code
_entity_poly.pdbx_strand_id
1 'polypeptide(L)'
;MSVDVGAKAPDFTLQNQNREDVTLSTELKKGPVVLAFFPAAFSSVCQQEMCTLRDSATDLNNVSAEVLGISTDTFFALKAWGDQNKLNFPLLSDYNKEVIQKYGVVNPDMIGLKNIAKRAVFVIDKGGVVRHKEVVEDARNEPDYGKVKAALASL
;
A
#
# COMPACT_ATOMS: atom_id res chain seq x y z
N MET A 1 4.96 -0.03 17.43
CA MET A 1 3.92 1.01 17.52
C MET A 1 3.02 0.92 16.30
N SER A 2 1.74 1.16 16.47
CA SER A 2 0.80 1.19 15.35
C SER A 2 0.41 2.64 15.03
N VAL A 3 0.02 2.87 13.79
CA VAL A 3 -0.50 4.16 13.32
C VAL A 3 -2.01 4.03 13.22
N ASP A 4 -2.74 4.92 13.88
CA ASP A 4 -4.20 4.86 13.96
C ASP A 4 -4.86 6.01 13.20
N VAL A 5 -6.17 5.87 12.96
CA VAL A 5 -6.99 6.93 12.36
C VAL A 5 -6.90 8.18 13.24
N GLY A 6 -6.67 9.33 12.61
CA GLY A 6 -6.49 10.61 13.29
C GLY A 6 -5.03 10.95 13.57
N ALA A 7 -4.12 9.98 13.50
CA ALA A 7 -2.69 10.21 13.67
C ALA A 7 -2.04 10.71 12.38
N LYS A 8 -0.91 11.37 12.52
CA LYS A 8 -0.10 11.75 11.36
C LYS A 8 0.61 10.51 10.82
N ALA A 9 0.51 10.29 9.52
CA ALA A 9 1.19 9.18 8.87
C ALA A 9 2.71 9.39 8.88
N PRO A 10 3.51 8.42 9.34
CA PRO A 10 4.96 8.52 9.27
C PRO A 10 5.44 8.69 7.82
N ASP A 11 6.31 9.67 7.60
CA ASP A 11 6.89 9.88 6.28
C ASP A 11 7.93 8.80 5.97
N PHE A 12 8.14 8.56 4.68
CA PHE A 12 9.13 7.60 4.23
C PHE A 12 9.55 7.90 2.80
N THR A 13 10.70 7.34 2.42
CA THR A 13 11.16 7.31 1.03
C THR A 13 11.54 5.88 0.69
N LEU A 14 10.91 5.33 -0.34
CA LEU A 14 11.18 3.98 -0.84
C LEU A 14 11.39 4.04 -2.36
N GLN A 15 12.14 3.07 -2.87
CA GLN A 15 12.32 2.93 -4.32
C GLN A 15 11.12 2.18 -4.92
N ASN A 16 10.68 2.68 -6.09
CA ASN A 16 9.62 2.00 -6.83
C ASN A 16 10.23 0.91 -7.76
N GLN A 17 9.39 0.27 -8.57
CA GLN A 17 9.79 -0.79 -9.48
C GLN A 17 10.78 -0.33 -10.57
N ASN A 18 10.93 0.96 -10.77
CA ASN A 18 11.88 1.56 -11.72
C ASN A 18 13.12 2.12 -11.00
N ARG A 19 13.29 1.83 -9.73
CA ARG A 19 14.39 2.29 -8.87
C ARG A 19 14.42 3.81 -8.69
N GLU A 20 13.26 4.44 -8.79
CA GLU A 20 13.11 5.87 -8.51
C GLU A 20 12.62 6.07 -7.08
N ASP A 21 13.12 7.08 -6.40
CA ASP A 21 12.70 7.40 -5.04
C ASP A 21 11.30 7.98 -5.02
N VAL A 22 10.44 7.42 -4.16
CA VAL A 22 9.08 7.92 -3.92
C VAL A 22 8.98 8.28 -2.43
N THR A 23 8.65 9.54 -2.16
CA THR A 23 8.52 10.06 -0.80
C THR A 23 7.05 10.37 -0.54
N LEU A 24 6.51 9.83 0.56
CA LEU A 24 5.08 10.01 0.89
C LEU A 24 4.70 11.49 0.95
N SER A 25 5.46 12.32 1.65
CA SER A 25 5.14 13.73 1.81
C SER A 25 5.10 14.47 0.47
N THR A 26 5.92 14.07 -0.49
CA THR A 26 5.91 14.63 -1.84
C THR A 26 4.63 14.23 -2.59
N GLU A 27 4.23 12.96 -2.48
CA GLU A 27 3.03 12.47 -3.14
C GLU A 27 1.77 13.10 -2.54
N LEU A 28 1.75 13.35 -1.23
CA LEU A 28 0.62 14.00 -0.56
C LEU A 28 0.37 15.44 -1.03
N LYS A 29 1.37 16.11 -1.57
CA LYS A 29 1.19 17.44 -2.16
C LYS A 29 0.27 17.41 -3.38
N LYS A 30 0.17 16.28 -4.04
CA LYS A 30 -0.67 16.09 -5.23
C LYS A 30 -2.11 15.73 -4.86
N GLY A 31 -2.34 15.18 -3.68
CA GLY A 31 -3.67 14.75 -3.21
C GLY A 31 -3.58 13.60 -2.20
N PRO A 32 -4.74 13.03 -1.82
CA PRO A 32 -4.77 11.89 -0.92
C PRO A 32 -4.00 10.68 -1.47
N VAL A 33 -3.50 9.85 -0.57
CA VAL A 33 -2.74 8.64 -0.93
C VAL A 33 -3.38 7.44 -0.24
N VAL A 34 -3.53 6.35 -1.00
CA VAL A 34 -3.90 5.03 -0.49
C VAL A 34 -2.63 4.19 -0.41
N LEU A 35 -2.23 3.82 0.81
CA LEU A 35 -1.13 2.88 1.00
C LEU A 35 -1.70 1.47 1.09
N ALA A 36 -1.29 0.61 0.18
CA ALA A 36 -1.72 -0.79 0.15
C ALA A 36 -0.53 -1.70 0.45
N PHE A 37 -0.35 -2.06 1.72
CA PHE A 37 0.66 -3.02 2.12
C PHE A 37 0.18 -4.43 1.78
N PHE A 38 1.06 -5.26 1.24
CA PHE A 38 0.73 -6.64 0.90
C PHE A 38 1.90 -7.56 1.21
N PRO A 39 1.60 -8.86 1.52
CA PRO A 39 2.65 -9.79 1.94
C PRO A 39 3.72 -10.10 0.91
N ALA A 40 3.33 -10.44 -0.31
CA ALA A 40 4.31 -10.88 -1.30
C ALA A 40 3.74 -10.80 -2.73
N ALA A 41 4.55 -10.30 -3.65
CA ALA A 41 4.27 -10.37 -5.08
C ALA A 41 4.13 -11.85 -5.51
N PHE A 42 3.37 -12.08 -6.56
CA PHE A 42 3.09 -13.41 -7.14
C PHE A 42 2.23 -14.33 -6.26
N SER A 43 1.80 -13.92 -5.06
CA SER A 43 0.81 -14.67 -4.30
C SER A 43 -0.60 -14.35 -4.81
N SER A 44 -1.50 -15.36 -4.78
CA SER A 44 -2.81 -15.24 -5.47
C SER A 44 -3.69 -14.12 -4.92
N VAL A 45 -3.79 -13.97 -3.60
CA VAL A 45 -4.64 -12.93 -3.00
C VAL A 45 -4.05 -11.55 -3.21
N CYS A 46 -2.72 -11.41 -3.13
CA CYS A 46 -2.05 -10.14 -3.42
C CYS A 46 -2.27 -9.74 -4.87
N GLN A 47 -2.25 -10.70 -5.80
CA GLN A 47 -2.52 -10.43 -7.20
C GLN A 47 -3.97 -9.97 -7.40
N GLN A 48 -4.95 -10.62 -6.74
CA GLN A 48 -6.35 -10.20 -6.79
C GLN A 48 -6.53 -8.78 -6.25
N GLU A 49 -5.91 -8.46 -5.13
CA GLU A 49 -5.96 -7.14 -4.52
C GLU A 49 -5.43 -6.07 -5.47
N MET A 50 -4.22 -6.26 -5.98
CA MET A 50 -3.59 -5.27 -6.84
C MET A 50 -4.32 -5.12 -8.17
N CYS A 51 -4.84 -6.20 -8.74
CA CYS A 51 -5.64 -6.14 -9.96
C CYS A 51 -6.97 -5.43 -9.72
N THR A 52 -7.60 -5.62 -8.55
CA THR A 52 -8.82 -4.90 -8.18
C THR A 52 -8.53 -3.39 -8.04
N LEU A 53 -7.43 -3.02 -7.41
CA LEU A 53 -7.03 -1.62 -7.31
C LEU A 53 -6.70 -1.02 -8.67
N ARG A 54 -6.03 -1.78 -9.55
CA ARG A 54 -5.78 -1.37 -10.93
C ARG A 54 -7.08 -1.07 -11.67
N ASP A 55 -8.06 -1.99 -11.58
CA ASP A 55 -9.33 -1.86 -12.28
C ASP A 55 -10.19 -0.73 -11.69
N SER A 56 -9.96 -0.38 -10.42
CA SER A 56 -10.64 0.74 -9.74
C SER A 56 -9.92 2.08 -9.95
N ALA A 57 -8.81 2.12 -10.69
CA ALA A 57 -7.99 3.32 -10.83
C ALA A 57 -8.78 4.53 -11.34
N THR A 58 -9.73 4.33 -12.25
CA THR A 58 -10.57 5.41 -12.76
C THR A 58 -11.41 6.04 -11.64
N ASP A 59 -12.01 5.22 -10.79
CA ASP A 59 -12.78 5.70 -9.63
C ASP A 59 -11.90 6.45 -8.64
N LEU A 60 -10.69 5.93 -8.39
CA LEU A 60 -9.73 6.54 -7.48
C LEU A 60 -9.19 7.86 -8.05
N ASN A 61 -8.93 7.92 -9.36
CA ASN A 61 -8.50 9.13 -10.04
C ASN A 61 -9.57 10.23 -9.99
N ASN A 62 -10.85 9.87 -10.01
CA ASN A 62 -11.94 10.83 -9.91
C ASN A 62 -11.92 11.60 -8.58
N VAL A 63 -11.33 11.05 -7.54
CA VAL A 63 -11.13 11.71 -6.25
C VAL A 63 -9.68 12.19 -6.08
N SER A 64 -8.90 12.17 -7.14
CA SER A 64 -7.49 12.60 -7.19
C SER A 64 -6.59 11.83 -6.22
N ALA A 65 -6.93 10.59 -5.92
CA ALA A 65 -6.13 9.75 -5.03
C ALA A 65 -5.09 8.96 -5.79
N GLU A 66 -3.92 8.79 -5.18
CA GLU A 66 -2.85 7.94 -5.71
C GLU A 66 -2.75 6.67 -4.87
N VAL A 67 -2.56 5.52 -5.52
CA VAL A 67 -2.33 4.25 -4.85
C VAL A 67 -0.83 3.96 -4.86
N LEU A 68 -0.29 3.60 -3.69
CA LEU A 68 1.08 3.12 -3.54
C LEU A 68 1.02 1.71 -2.96
N GLY A 69 1.43 0.71 -3.73
CA GLY A 69 1.55 -0.67 -3.24
C GLY A 69 2.90 -0.86 -2.56
N ILE A 70 2.92 -1.50 -1.38
CA ILE A 70 4.16 -1.66 -0.61
C ILE A 70 4.29 -3.11 -0.13
N SER A 71 5.44 -3.72 -0.42
CA SER A 71 5.81 -5.03 0.12
C SER A 71 7.29 -5.08 0.46
N THR A 72 7.72 -6.18 1.06
CA THR A 72 9.15 -6.40 1.34
C THR A 72 9.88 -7.10 0.19
N ASP A 73 9.25 -7.24 -0.96
CA ASP A 73 9.87 -7.77 -2.16
C ASP A 73 10.93 -6.81 -2.70
N THR A 74 11.89 -7.34 -3.45
CA THR A 74 12.85 -6.48 -4.15
C THR A 74 12.15 -5.71 -5.28
N PHE A 75 12.69 -4.55 -5.65
CA PHE A 75 12.14 -3.81 -6.79
C PHE A 75 12.21 -4.62 -8.11
N PHE A 76 13.16 -5.55 -8.22
CA PHE A 76 13.24 -6.44 -9.39
C PHE A 76 11.99 -7.33 -9.48
N ALA A 77 11.59 -7.95 -8.37
CA ALA A 77 10.39 -8.78 -8.33
C ALA A 77 9.14 -7.95 -8.57
N LEU A 78 9.07 -6.76 -7.99
CA LEU A 78 7.93 -5.84 -8.16
C LEU A 78 7.80 -5.40 -9.61
N LYS A 79 8.92 -5.14 -10.30
CA LYS A 79 8.90 -4.77 -11.71
C LYS A 79 8.31 -5.88 -12.57
N ALA A 80 8.80 -7.12 -12.40
CA ALA A 80 8.31 -8.26 -13.17
C ALA A 80 6.83 -8.51 -12.92
N TRP A 81 6.42 -8.46 -11.67
CA TRP A 81 5.02 -8.70 -11.28
C TRP A 81 4.10 -7.59 -11.77
N GLY A 82 4.52 -6.33 -11.63
CA GLY A 82 3.76 -5.19 -12.10
C GLY A 82 3.57 -5.20 -13.61
N ASP A 83 4.60 -5.53 -14.36
CA ASP A 83 4.53 -5.64 -15.82
C ASP A 83 3.60 -6.78 -16.24
N GLN A 84 3.72 -7.94 -15.58
CA GLN A 84 2.89 -9.10 -15.87
C GLN A 84 1.40 -8.82 -15.66
N ASN A 85 1.06 -8.06 -14.63
CA ASN A 85 -0.33 -7.76 -14.27
C ASN A 85 -0.79 -6.38 -14.77
N LYS A 86 0.05 -5.68 -15.52
CA LYS A 86 -0.25 -4.34 -16.06
C LYS A 86 -0.71 -3.37 -14.98
N LEU A 87 -0.03 -3.40 -13.84
CA LEU A 87 -0.33 -2.50 -12.74
C LEU A 87 0.10 -1.08 -13.10
N ASN A 88 -0.79 -0.13 -12.89
CA ASN A 88 -0.64 1.26 -13.34
C ASN A 88 -0.38 2.24 -12.19
N PHE A 89 0.10 1.74 -11.06
CA PHE A 89 0.46 2.55 -9.91
C PHE A 89 1.84 2.12 -9.37
N PRO A 90 2.52 2.97 -8.61
CA PRO A 90 3.84 2.63 -8.07
C PRO A 90 3.79 1.44 -7.11
N LEU A 91 4.78 0.56 -7.23
CA LEU A 91 5.02 -0.56 -6.32
C LEU A 91 6.33 -0.26 -5.60
N LEU A 92 6.25 -0.07 -4.29
CA LEU A 92 7.39 0.37 -3.49
C LEU A 92 8.01 -0.81 -2.75
N SER A 93 9.34 -0.87 -2.76
CA SER A 93 10.09 -1.92 -2.11
C SER A 93 10.52 -1.52 -0.70
N ASP A 94 9.91 -2.14 0.30
CA ASP A 94 10.34 -2.03 1.69
C ASP A 94 11.20 -3.25 2.06
N TYR A 95 12.16 -3.57 1.19
CA TYR A 95 13.05 -4.74 1.36
C TYR A 95 13.75 -4.71 2.72
N ASN A 96 14.13 -3.52 3.20
CA ASN A 96 14.83 -3.36 4.47
C ASN A 96 13.87 -3.32 5.67
N LYS A 97 12.57 -3.44 5.44
CA LYS A 97 11.54 -3.65 6.49
C LYS A 97 11.43 -2.48 7.48
N GLU A 98 11.75 -1.29 7.04
CA GLU A 98 11.71 -0.09 7.89
C GLU A 98 10.31 0.50 7.97
N VAL A 99 9.61 0.58 6.84
CA VAL A 99 8.30 1.23 6.76
C VAL A 99 7.22 0.37 7.38
N ILE A 100 7.25 -0.94 7.18
CA ILE A 100 6.27 -1.84 7.83
C ILE A 100 6.36 -1.76 9.36
N GLN A 101 7.56 -1.52 9.90
CA GLN A 101 7.73 -1.32 11.33
C GLN A 101 7.14 0.02 11.79
N LYS A 102 7.38 1.08 11.04
CA LYS A 102 6.82 2.41 11.35
C LYS A 102 5.29 2.40 11.39
N TYR A 103 4.68 1.62 10.50
CA TYR A 103 3.22 1.54 10.39
C TYR A 103 2.62 0.43 11.27
N GLY A 104 3.44 -0.37 11.95
CA GLY A 104 2.96 -1.43 12.83
C GLY A 104 2.28 -2.58 12.08
N VAL A 105 2.71 -2.86 10.87
CA VAL A 105 2.10 -3.88 10.00
C VAL A 105 3.08 -5.01 9.68
N VAL A 106 3.90 -5.39 10.65
CA VAL A 106 4.83 -6.51 10.51
C VAL A 106 4.11 -7.82 10.80
N ASN A 107 4.15 -8.75 9.87
CA ASN A 107 3.76 -10.14 10.10
C ASN A 107 5.02 -10.92 10.44
N PRO A 108 5.17 -11.41 11.70
CA PRO A 108 6.41 -12.06 12.11
C PRO A 108 6.66 -13.39 11.39
N ASP A 109 5.61 -14.08 10.95
CA ASP A 109 5.75 -15.35 10.22
C ASP A 109 4.50 -15.64 9.42
N MET A 110 4.64 -15.72 8.11
CA MET A 110 3.60 -16.20 7.21
C MET A 110 4.19 -17.34 6.37
N ILE A 111 3.77 -18.57 6.65
CA ILE A 111 4.26 -19.78 5.96
C ILE A 111 5.78 -19.88 5.86
N GLY A 112 6.49 -19.45 6.90
CA GLY A 112 7.95 -19.45 6.95
C GLY A 112 8.61 -18.17 6.48
N LEU A 113 7.85 -17.22 5.90
CA LEU A 113 8.38 -15.91 5.53
C LEU A 113 8.37 -15.01 6.76
N LYS A 114 9.55 -14.59 7.18
CA LYS A 114 9.73 -13.84 8.43
C LYS A 114 9.68 -12.32 8.19
N ASN A 115 8.92 -11.63 9.05
CA ASN A 115 8.90 -10.17 9.11
C ASN A 115 8.54 -9.54 7.76
N ILE A 116 7.49 -10.04 7.13
CA ILE A 116 6.95 -9.45 5.91
C ILE A 116 5.75 -8.56 6.26
N ALA A 117 5.22 -7.83 5.29
CA ALA A 117 4.08 -6.96 5.53
C ALA A 117 2.80 -7.77 5.78
N LYS A 118 1.98 -7.30 6.73
CA LYS A 118 0.57 -7.69 6.78
C LYS A 118 -0.15 -7.06 5.60
N ARG A 119 -1.29 -7.65 5.20
CA ARG A 119 -2.19 -6.97 4.26
C ARG A 119 -2.89 -5.84 5.01
N ALA A 120 -2.63 -4.61 4.61
CA ALA A 120 -3.20 -3.45 5.30
C ALA A 120 -3.40 -2.30 4.32
N VAL A 121 -4.47 -1.52 4.52
CA VAL A 121 -4.78 -0.35 3.71
C VAL A 121 -4.89 0.86 4.62
N PHE A 122 -4.21 1.94 4.25
CA PHE A 122 -4.32 3.23 4.91
C PHE A 122 -4.74 4.26 3.89
N VAL A 123 -5.74 5.07 4.22
CA VAL A 123 -6.09 6.26 3.43
C VAL A 123 -5.56 7.48 4.18
N ILE A 124 -4.73 8.26 3.52
CA ILE A 124 -4.06 9.42 4.11
C ILE A 124 -4.52 10.65 3.35
N ASP A 125 -4.98 11.67 4.08
CA ASP A 125 -5.41 12.90 3.43
C ASP A 125 -4.21 13.76 3.02
N LYS A 126 -4.48 14.80 2.25
CA LYS A 126 -3.44 15.71 1.73
C LYS A 126 -2.63 16.37 2.86
N GLY A 127 -3.22 16.52 4.03
CA GLY A 127 -2.54 17.06 5.22
C GLY A 127 -1.66 16.06 5.96
N GLY A 128 -1.63 14.81 5.51
CA GLY A 128 -0.81 13.77 6.13
C GLY A 128 -1.48 13.02 7.27
N VAL A 129 -2.78 13.18 7.45
CA VAL A 129 -3.52 12.53 8.54
C VAL A 129 -4.17 11.25 8.03
N VAL A 130 -4.05 10.16 8.80
CA VAL A 130 -4.70 8.88 8.49
C VAL A 130 -6.21 9.02 8.70
N ARG A 131 -6.99 8.77 7.66
CA ARG A 131 -8.44 8.85 7.67
C ARG A 131 -9.13 7.50 7.65
N HIS A 132 -8.43 6.47 7.24
CA HIS A 132 -8.93 5.10 7.22
C HIS A 132 -7.78 4.13 7.42
N LYS A 133 -8.04 3.07 8.16
CA LYS A 133 -7.07 2.00 8.40
C LYS A 133 -7.81 0.68 8.45
N GLU A 134 -7.32 -0.28 7.69
CA GLU A 134 -7.76 -1.67 7.77
C GLU A 134 -6.54 -2.57 7.77
N VAL A 135 -6.41 -3.42 8.80
CA VAL A 135 -5.40 -4.47 8.82
C VAL A 135 -6.14 -5.80 8.68
N VAL A 136 -5.85 -6.52 7.60
CA VAL A 136 -6.46 -7.81 7.31
C VAL A 136 -5.60 -8.88 7.98
N GLU A 137 -6.05 -9.41 9.11
CA GLU A 137 -5.25 -10.35 9.90
C GLU A 137 -5.06 -11.69 9.20
N ASP A 138 -6.04 -12.14 8.42
CA ASP A 138 -5.92 -13.36 7.62
C ASP A 138 -5.58 -12.95 6.18
N ALA A 139 -4.34 -13.18 5.77
CA ALA A 139 -3.82 -12.77 4.45
C ALA A 139 -4.54 -13.45 3.28
N ARG A 140 -5.39 -14.44 3.53
CA ARG A 140 -6.23 -15.07 2.51
C ARG A 140 -7.43 -14.21 2.12
N ASN A 141 -7.72 -13.17 2.89
CA ASN A 141 -8.82 -12.26 2.64
C ASN A 141 -8.33 -10.98 1.98
N GLU A 142 -9.17 -10.39 1.13
CA GLU A 142 -8.94 -9.08 0.53
C GLU A 142 -9.43 -7.96 1.47
N PRO A 143 -8.92 -6.72 1.30
CA PRO A 143 -9.47 -5.58 2.05
C PRO A 143 -10.88 -5.21 1.57
N ASP A 144 -11.56 -4.39 2.36
CA ASP A 144 -12.89 -3.86 2.00
C ASP A 144 -12.72 -2.63 1.13
N TYR A 145 -12.79 -2.81 -0.17
CA TYR A 145 -12.61 -1.73 -1.15
C TYR A 145 -13.71 -0.65 -1.05
N GLY A 146 -14.90 -1.04 -0.65
CA GLY A 146 -16.01 -0.10 -0.47
C GLY A 146 -15.73 0.90 0.63
N LYS A 147 -15.12 0.46 1.74
CA LYS A 147 -14.72 1.34 2.82
C LYS A 147 -13.59 2.29 2.39
N VAL A 148 -12.65 1.81 1.57
CA VAL A 148 -11.59 2.65 1.02
C VAL A 148 -12.20 3.78 0.16
N LYS A 149 -13.10 3.43 -0.75
CA LYS A 149 -13.78 4.41 -1.60
C LYS A 149 -14.60 5.40 -0.78
N ALA A 150 -15.32 4.93 0.25
CA ALA A 150 -16.09 5.78 1.13
C ALA A 150 -15.21 6.78 1.90
N ALA A 151 -14.06 6.32 2.39
CA ALA A 151 -13.10 7.18 3.09
C ALA A 151 -12.57 8.27 2.16
N LEU A 152 -12.23 7.94 0.92
CA LEU A 152 -11.77 8.91 -0.07
C LEU A 152 -12.86 9.92 -0.42
N ALA A 153 -14.10 9.47 -0.56
CA ALA A 153 -15.22 10.36 -0.89
C ALA A 153 -15.54 11.35 0.24
N SER A 154 -15.16 11.04 1.47
CA SER A 154 -15.42 11.90 2.64
C SER A 154 -14.32 12.94 2.90
N LEU A 155 -13.26 12.95 2.13
CA LEU A 155 -12.13 13.88 2.32
C LEU A 155 -12.42 15.28 1.78
#